data_63fc682f6f5992c86ebf18e11dd3bd5c
#
_entry.id   63fc682f6f5992c86ebf18e11dd3bd5c
#
_cell.length_a   1.000
_cell.length_b   1.000
_cell.length_c   1.000
_cell.angle_alpha   90.00
_cell.angle_beta   90.00
_cell.angle_gamma   90.00
#
_symmetry.space_group_name_H-M   'P 1'
#
loop_
_entity.id
_entity.type
_entity.pdbx_description
1 polymer ?
#
loop_
_entity_poly.entity_id
_entity_poly.type
_entity_poly.pdbx_seq_one_letter_code
_entity_poly.pdbx_strand_id
1 'polypeptide(L)'
;PAFPKLIYVLEEDNVRPGTPYYYLTRLAAKCTARRLVPDYISEKIMKQNKVDQNGEGQCYTCMGCRSFLTPYVDPETGKPKYYGRFNQGVVTINLVDVALSSGGDREKFWKVFDERLELCYRALMCRHERLKGTLSDAAPILWQYGALARLKKGEPIDRLLYNGYSTISLGYAGLYECVKYMTGRSHTDPEATPFALEVMEHMNRATAVWKAKEHIDFSLYGTPLESTTYKFAKCLQKRFGVIPGITDKSYITNSYHVHVTEDINAFDKLKFEAQFQALSPGGAISYVEVPDMQNKLEAVLQVMKFIYENIIYAELNTKSDYCQVCGWDGEIQIAEENGKLIWKCPQCGNTDQDKMNVARRTCGYIGTQFWNQGRTQEIRDRVLHL
;
A
#
# COMPACT_ATOMS: atom_id res chain seq x y z
N PRO A 1 11.63 -11.22 12.90
CA PRO A 1 10.83 -10.12 13.44
C PRO A 1 10.22 -9.30 12.31
N ALA A 2 9.01 -8.76 12.53
CA ALA A 2 8.33 -7.89 11.56
C ALA A 2 9.00 -6.51 11.46
N PHE A 3 9.75 -6.12 12.46
CA PHE A 3 10.47 -4.85 12.55
C PHE A 3 11.92 -5.05 13.00
N PRO A 4 12.85 -4.18 12.54
CA PRO A 4 12.65 -3.12 11.56
C PRO A 4 12.25 -3.69 10.18
N LYS A 5 11.48 -2.91 9.41
CA LYS A 5 11.11 -3.29 8.04
C LYS A 5 12.36 -3.38 7.17
N LEU A 6 12.59 -4.54 6.57
CA LEU A 6 13.73 -4.78 5.71
C LEU A 6 13.33 -4.51 4.25
N ILE A 7 14.03 -3.59 3.61
CA ILE A 7 13.83 -3.22 2.20
C ILE A 7 15.12 -3.48 1.45
N TYR A 8 15.00 -4.11 0.28
CA TYR A 8 16.10 -4.36 -0.63
C TYR A 8 15.89 -3.59 -1.92
N VAL A 9 16.81 -2.68 -2.23
CA VAL A 9 16.77 -1.91 -3.47
C VAL A 9 17.42 -2.76 -4.58
N LEU A 10 16.66 -3.03 -5.63
CA LEU A 10 17.12 -3.70 -6.82
C LEU A 10 17.75 -2.66 -7.76
N GLU A 11 19.01 -2.87 -8.08
CA GLU A 11 19.87 -1.98 -8.87
C GLU A 11 20.53 -2.77 -9.99
N GLU A 12 21.09 -2.08 -10.97
CA GLU A 12 21.70 -2.72 -12.14
C GLU A 12 22.87 -3.64 -11.76
N ASP A 13 23.63 -3.28 -10.72
CA ASP A 13 24.81 -4.00 -10.27
C ASP A 13 24.52 -5.15 -9.29
N ASN A 14 23.23 -5.39 -8.96
CA ASN A 14 22.84 -6.49 -8.06
C ASN A 14 21.76 -7.41 -8.62
N VAL A 15 21.01 -7.02 -9.66
CA VAL A 15 19.80 -7.75 -10.09
C VAL A 15 20.07 -8.92 -11.04
N ARG A 16 21.25 -8.97 -11.68
CA ARG A 16 21.60 -9.96 -12.71
C ARG A 16 22.79 -10.82 -12.32
N PRO A 17 22.79 -12.10 -12.74
CA PRO A 17 23.99 -12.94 -12.62
C PRO A 17 25.23 -12.29 -13.24
N GLY A 18 26.36 -12.41 -12.57
CA GLY A 18 27.65 -11.84 -13.02
C GLY A 18 27.88 -10.39 -12.59
N THR A 19 26.89 -9.71 -12.00
CA THR A 19 27.10 -8.38 -11.42
C THR A 19 27.75 -8.47 -10.02
N PRO A 20 28.46 -7.41 -9.57
CA PRO A 20 29.27 -7.46 -8.35
C PRO A 20 28.50 -7.87 -7.09
N TYR A 21 27.23 -7.46 -6.97
CA TYR A 21 26.43 -7.65 -5.76
C TYR A 21 25.28 -8.65 -5.93
N TYR A 22 25.25 -9.42 -7.00
CA TYR A 22 24.19 -10.43 -7.23
C TYR A 22 24.08 -11.46 -6.11
N TYR A 23 25.16 -11.75 -5.42
CA TYR A 23 25.14 -12.66 -4.26
C TYR A 23 24.21 -12.16 -3.13
N LEU A 24 24.09 -10.83 -2.95
CA LEU A 24 23.15 -10.25 -1.98
C LEU A 24 21.70 -10.46 -2.42
N THR A 25 21.40 -10.33 -3.73
CA THR A 25 20.09 -10.63 -4.30
C THR A 25 19.69 -12.08 -4.10
N ARG A 26 20.63 -13.01 -4.28
CA ARG A 26 20.40 -14.44 -3.95
C ARG A 26 20.14 -14.66 -2.47
N LEU A 27 20.83 -13.95 -1.60
CA LEU A 27 20.60 -14.02 -0.15
C LEU A 27 19.22 -13.45 0.22
N ALA A 28 18.84 -12.30 -0.34
CA ALA A 28 17.53 -11.71 -0.18
C ALA A 28 16.41 -12.65 -0.65
N ALA A 29 16.57 -13.28 -1.81
CA ALA A 29 15.63 -14.28 -2.33
C ALA A 29 15.47 -15.49 -1.39
N LYS A 30 16.55 -16.01 -0.82
CA LYS A 30 16.51 -17.08 0.19
C LYS A 30 15.75 -16.65 1.45
N CYS A 31 15.94 -15.41 1.87
CA CYS A 31 15.22 -14.84 3.02
C CYS A 31 13.72 -14.74 2.73
N THR A 32 13.35 -14.16 1.58
CA THR A 32 11.95 -14.05 1.14
C THR A 32 11.25 -15.40 1.03
N ALA A 33 11.92 -16.39 0.45
CA ALA A 33 11.37 -17.74 0.31
C ALA A 33 10.95 -18.37 1.66
N ARG A 34 11.56 -17.92 2.78
CA ARG A 34 11.33 -18.47 4.12
C ARG A 34 10.56 -17.56 5.07
N ARG A 35 10.63 -16.22 4.91
CA ARG A 35 10.26 -15.31 6.00
C ARG A 35 9.54 -14.03 5.58
N LEU A 36 9.00 -13.92 4.38
CA LEU A 36 8.24 -12.75 3.91
C LEU A 36 9.06 -11.45 3.76
N VAL A 37 10.34 -11.46 3.95
CA VAL A 37 11.22 -10.29 3.88
C VAL A 37 12.48 -10.64 3.08
N PRO A 38 13.13 -9.63 2.47
CA PRO A 38 12.79 -8.19 2.38
C PRO A 38 11.68 -7.87 1.38
N ASP A 39 11.21 -6.61 1.41
CA ASP A 39 10.44 -6.01 0.31
C ASP A 39 11.41 -5.46 -0.74
N TYR A 40 10.93 -5.28 -1.97
CA TYR A 40 11.76 -4.91 -3.11
C TYR A 40 11.35 -3.58 -3.73
N ILE A 41 12.31 -2.67 -3.87
CA ILE A 41 12.17 -1.41 -4.61
C ILE A 41 13.02 -1.49 -5.88
N SER A 42 12.45 -1.13 -7.02
CA SER A 42 13.18 -0.96 -8.27
C SER A 42 13.78 0.45 -8.35
N GLU A 43 15.09 0.57 -8.31
CA GLU A 43 15.76 1.84 -8.56
C GLU A 43 15.40 2.39 -9.94
N LYS A 44 15.45 1.54 -10.97
CA LYS A 44 15.16 1.89 -12.35
C LYS A 44 13.80 2.54 -12.53
N ILE A 45 12.74 1.86 -12.08
CA ILE A 45 11.35 2.33 -12.25
C ILE A 45 11.08 3.51 -11.31
N MET A 46 11.64 3.48 -10.11
CA MET A 46 11.47 4.57 -9.16
C MET A 46 12.04 5.88 -9.70
N LYS A 47 13.25 5.88 -10.26
CA LYS A 47 13.86 7.05 -10.89
C LYS A 47 13.06 7.61 -12.07
N GLN A 48 12.33 6.77 -12.80
CA GLN A 48 11.43 7.21 -13.87
C GLN A 48 10.18 7.94 -13.34
N ASN A 49 9.69 7.58 -12.15
CA ASN A 49 8.44 8.07 -11.58
C ASN A 49 8.64 9.15 -10.49
N LYS A 50 9.77 9.14 -9.80
CA LYS A 50 10.10 10.09 -8.74
C LYS A 50 11.10 11.13 -9.24
N VAL A 51 10.59 12.01 -10.09
CA VAL A 51 11.39 13.09 -10.70
C VAL A 51 11.26 14.35 -9.87
N ASP A 52 12.38 14.96 -9.51
CA ASP A 52 12.41 16.19 -8.74
C ASP A 52 12.22 17.46 -9.62
N GLN A 53 12.24 18.61 -9.00
CA GLN A 53 12.06 19.90 -9.67
C GLN A 53 13.19 20.26 -10.67
N ASN A 54 14.33 19.58 -10.60
CA ASN A 54 15.45 19.74 -11.53
C ASN A 54 15.36 18.77 -12.71
N GLY A 55 14.35 17.90 -12.75
CA GLY A 55 14.20 16.86 -13.76
C GLY A 55 15.03 15.60 -13.47
N GLU A 56 15.63 15.48 -12.28
CA GLU A 56 16.44 14.33 -11.90
C GLU A 56 15.61 13.25 -11.19
N GLY A 57 15.80 12.01 -11.62
CA GLY A 57 15.14 10.84 -11.04
C GLY A 57 15.73 10.47 -9.68
N GLN A 58 14.85 10.23 -8.72
CA GLN A 58 15.19 9.96 -7.33
C GLN A 58 14.85 8.53 -6.94
N CYS A 59 15.73 7.89 -6.12
CA CYS A 59 15.44 6.60 -5.49
C CYS A 59 15.65 6.71 -3.99
N TYR A 60 14.63 6.33 -3.21
CA TYR A 60 14.64 6.35 -1.75
C TYR A 60 13.60 5.37 -1.20
N THR A 61 13.71 5.05 0.08
CA THR A 61 12.83 4.08 0.74
C THR A 61 11.52 4.72 1.21
N CYS A 62 10.49 3.88 1.39
CA CYS A 62 9.23 4.31 1.97
C CYS A 62 9.33 4.57 3.49
N MET A 63 8.40 5.37 4.00
CA MET A 63 8.10 5.44 5.43
C MET A 63 7.01 4.43 5.79
N GLY A 64 7.18 3.74 6.91
CA GLY A 64 6.22 2.75 7.36
C GLY A 64 6.03 1.65 6.31
N CYS A 65 4.76 1.36 5.95
CA CYS A 65 4.49 0.26 5.03
C CYS A 65 4.70 0.62 3.55
N ARG A 66 4.25 1.77 3.08
CA ARG A 66 4.30 2.13 1.65
C ARG A 66 4.26 3.63 1.35
N SER A 67 4.37 4.50 2.33
CA SER A 67 4.30 5.95 2.11
C SER A 67 5.61 6.46 1.53
N PHE A 68 5.57 6.96 0.31
CA PHE A 68 6.65 7.69 -0.29
C PHE A 68 6.35 9.18 -0.23
N LEU A 69 7.24 9.95 0.36
CA LEU A 69 7.16 11.40 0.22
C LEU A 69 7.50 11.77 -1.22
N THR A 70 6.91 12.87 -1.71
CA THR A 70 7.27 13.37 -3.03
C THR A 70 8.74 13.82 -3.08
N PRO A 71 9.39 13.81 -4.25
CA PRO A 71 10.75 14.32 -4.38
C PRO A 71 10.87 15.73 -3.82
N TYR A 72 11.95 16.01 -3.10
CA TYR A 72 12.21 17.30 -2.47
C TYR A 72 13.69 17.64 -2.53
N VAL A 73 13.99 18.85 -2.99
CA VAL A 73 15.33 19.42 -2.97
C VAL A 73 15.39 20.48 -1.86
N ASP A 74 16.31 20.31 -0.95
CA ASP A 74 16.51 21.25 0.17
C ASP A 74 16.98 22.61 -0.39
N PRO A 75 16.26 23.71 -0.16
CA PRO A 75 16.61 25.01 -0.70
C PRO A 75 17.89 25.59 -0.10
N GLU A 76 18.30 25.14 1.09
CA GLU A 76 19.52 25.62 1.74
C GLU A 76 20.78 24.97 1.14
N THR A 77 20.70 23.70 0.78
CA THR A 77 21.84 22.92 0.28
C THR A 77 21.82 22.68 -1.23
N GLY A 78 20.67 22.88 -1.89
CA GLY A 78 20.45 22.55 -3.29
C GLY A 78 20.51 21.05 -3.59
N LYS A 79 20.44 20.18 -2.56
CA LYS A 79 20.56 18.73 -2.71
C LYS A 79 19.24 18.01 -2.40
N PRO A 80 18.96 16.86 -3.03
CA PRO A 80 17.84 16.03 -2.68
C PRO A 80 17.90 15.62 -1.21
N LYS A 81 16.73 15.66 -0.54
CA LYS A 81 16.60 15.26 0.86
C LYS A 81 15.55 14.19 1.04
N TYR A 82 15.99 12.99 1.37
CA TYR A 82 15.15 11.81 1.50
C TYR A 82 14.74 11.50 2.94
N TYR A 83 15.51 11.92 3.91
CA TYR A 83 15.35 11.64 5.34
C TYR A 83 14.94 12.88 6.12
N GLY A 84 14.40 12.65 7.29
CA GLY A 84 14.04 13.73 8.19
C GLY A 84 12.78 14.48 7.80
N ARG A 85 12.01 13.96 6.89
CA ARG A 85 10.73 14.47 6.39
C ARG A 85 9.60 13.64 6.95
N PHE A 86 8.34 14.10 6.84
CA PHE A 86 7.19 13.41 7.40
C PHE A 86 5.92 13.64 6.58
N ASN A 87 4.91 12.79 6.83
CA ASN A 87 3.56 12.93 6.29
C ASN A 87 2.65 13.53 7.39
N GLN A 88 1.92 14.59 7.08
CA GLN A 88 1.02 15.29 8.00
C GLN A 88 -0.25 14.48 8.31
N GLY A 89 -0.57 13.51 7.48
CA GLY A 89 -1.70 12.62 7.68
C GLY A 89 -2.38 12.20 6.37
N VAL A 90 -3.33 11.29 6.50
CA VAL A 90 -4.09 10.71 5.39
C VAL A 90 -5.58 10.83 5.66
N VAL A 91 -6.36 11.16 4.62
CA VAL A 91 -7.81 10.98 4.58
C VAL A 91 -8.12 10.09 3.38
N THR A 92 -8.89 9.03 3.59
CA THR A 92 -9.15 8.01 2.56
C THR A 92 -10.56 8.12 2.04
N ILE A 93 -10.70 8.31 0.72
CA ILE A 93 -11.98 8.26 0.03
C ILE A 93 -12.40 6.81 -0.22
N ASN A 94 -13.68 6.51 0.00
CA ASN A 94 -14.29 5.24 -0.35
C ASN A 94 -14.90 5.32 -1.75
N LEU A 95 -14.20 4.81 -2.76
CA LEU A 95 -14.64 4.86 -4.16
C LEU A 95 -15.89 4.02 -4.40
N VAL A 96 -16.12 2.97 -3.60
CA VAL A 96 -17.33 2.16 -3.68
C VAL A 96 -18.56 2.96 -3.26
N ASP A 97 -18.45 3.80 -2.20
CA ASP A 97 -19.54 4.70 -1.79
C ASP A 97 -19.88 5.72 -2.90
N VAL A 98 -18.87 6.24 -3.58
CA VAL A 98 -19.08 7.16 -4.72
C VAL A 98 -19.87 6.48 -5.82
N ALA A 99 -19.43 5.28 -6.23
CA ALA A 99 -20.10 4.51 -7.28
C ALA A 99 -21.55 4.15 -6.91
N LEU A 100 -21.77 3.60 -5.72
CA LEU A 100 -23.11 3.21 -5.26
C LEU A 100 -24.05 4.42 -5.10
N SER A 101 -23.52 5.55 -4.63
CA SER A 101 -24.31 6.79 -4.49
C SER A 101 -24.73 7.39 -5.82
N SER A 102 -23.99 7.10 -6.91
CA SER A 102 -24.37 7.51 -8.27
C SER A 102 -25.52 6.70 -8.86
N GLY A 103 -25.74 5.46 -8.33
CA GLY A 103 -26.71 4.53 -8.90
C GLY A 103 -26.32 3.98 -10.27
N GLY A 104 -25.04 4.03 -10.65
CA GLY A 104 -24.52 3.60 -11.96
C GLY A 104 -24.60 4.68 -13.05
N ASP A 105 -25.14 5.85 -12.76
CA ASP A 105 -25.16 6.99 -13.67
C ASP A 105 -23.79 7.66 -13.72
N ARG A 106 -23.23 7.83 -14.92
CA ARG A 106 -21.84 8.31 -15.11
C ARG A 106 -21.68 9.81 -14.83
N GLU A 107 -22.65 10.63 -15.18
CA GLU A 107 -22.61 12.07 -14.89
C GLU A 107 -22.75 12.31 -13.39
N LYS A 108 -23.68 11.62 -12.77
CA LYS A 108 -23.88 11.67 -11.32
C LYS A 108 -22.66 11.12 -10.56
N PHE A 109 -21.96 10.12 -11.11
CA PHE A 109 -20.74 9.60 -10.53
C PHE A 109 -19.69 10.70 -10.34
N TRP A 110 -19.38 11.45 -11.39
CA TRP A 110 -18.38 12.53 -11.32
C TRP A 110 -18.80 13.64 -10.37
N LYS A 111 -20.09 14.01 -10.37
CA LYS A 111 -20.62 15.01 -9.44
C LYS A 111 -20.50 14.58 -7.98
N VAL A 112 -20.88 13.34 -7.65
CA VAL A 112 -20.74 12.77 -6.30
C VAL A 112 -19.26 12.66 -5.95
N PHE A 113 -18.41 12.29 -6.90
CA PHE A 113 -16.98 12.18 -6.68
C PHE A 113 -16.38 13.54 -6.28
N ASP A 114 -16.69 14.60 -6.99
CA ASP A 114 -16.22 15.95 -6.65
C ASP A 114 -16.72 16.41 -5.27
N GLU A 115 -17.98 16.12 -4.92
CA GLU A 115 -18.50 16.39 -3.58
C GLU A 115 -17.71 15.64 -2.48
N ARG A 116 -17.33 14.38 -2.71
CA ARG A 116 -16.54 13.59 -1.77
C ARG A 116 -15.08 14.05 -1.71
N LEU A 117 -14.50 14.45 -2.83
CA LEU A 117 -13.15 15.03 -2.89
C LEU A 117 -13.08 16.34 -2.11
N GLU A 118 -14.09 17.21 -2.23
CA GLU A 118 -14.17 18.44 -1.43
C GLU A 118 -14.22 18.15 0.08
N LEU A 119 -14.98 17.13 0.50
CA LEU A 119 -14.99 16.70 1.90
C LEU A 119 -13.62 16.18 2.36
N CYS A 120 -12.93 15.42 1.51
CA CYS A 120 -11.57 14.94 1.80
C CYS A 120 -10.59 16.11 1.92
N TYR A 121 -10.66 17.08 1.00
CA TYR A 121 -9.84 18.29 1.06
C TYR A 121 -10.04 19.04 2.38
N ARG A 122 -11.28 19.31 2.75
CA ARG A 122 -11.60 19.99 4.02
C ARG A 122 -11.07 19.21 5.23
N ALA A 123 -11.20 17.89 5.23
CA ALA A 123 -10.70 17.04 6.31
C ALA A 123 -9.16 17.04 6.37
N LEU A 124 -8.47 17.06 5.23
CA LEU A 124 -7.02 17.20 5.16
C LEU A 124 -6.57 18.57 5.66
N MET A 125 -7.26 19.63 5.27
CA MET A 125 -6.99 20.98 5.79
C MET A 125 -7.20 21.09 7.30
N CYS A 126 -8.24 20.47 7.86
CA CYS A 126 -8.40 20.37 9.32
C CYS A 126 -7.20 19.71 10.01
N ARG A 127 -6.63 18.66 9.40
CA ARG A 127 -5.41 18.01 9.93
C ARG A 127 -4.21 18.93 9.86
N HIS A 128 -4.02 19.61 8.73
CA HIS A 128 -2.94 20.58 8.55
C HIS A 128 -3.02 21.72 9.56
N GLU A 129 -4.20 22.36 9.67
CA GLU A 129 -4.44 23.46 10.61
C GLU A 129 -4.17 23.03 12.08
N ARG A 130 -4.49 21.77 12.42
CA ARG A 130 -4.23 21.25 13.76
C ARG A 130 -2.74 21.13 14.09
N LEU A 131 -1.86 21.04 13.09
CA LEU A 131 -0.41 20.96 13.28
C LEU A 131 0.24 22.34 13.43
N LYS A 132 -0.39 23.40 12.95
CA LYS A 132 0.14 24.77 13.08
C LYS A 132 0.34 25.16 14.53
N GLY A 133 1.45 25.84 14.80
CA GLY A 133 1.83 26.26 16.14
C GLY A 133 2.29 25.12 17.05
N THR A 134 2.38 23.88 16.57
CA THR A 134 2.95 22.78 17.33
C THR A 134 4.43 23.06 17.59
N LEU A 135 4.83 23.01 18.87
CA LEU A 135 6.23 23.22 19.25
C LEU A 135 7.04 21.93 19.08
N SER A 136 8.30 22.08 18.76
CA SER A 136 9.25 20.97 18.61
C SER A 136 9.33 20.07 19.85
N ASP A 137 8.93 20.59 21.02
CA ASP A 137 8.85 19.87 22.28
C ASP A 137 7.77 18.78 22.31
N ALA A 138 6.78 18.84 21.42
CA ALA A 138 5.73 17.81 21.33
C ALA A 138 6.29 16.44 20.90
N ALA A 139 7.38 16.44 20.11
CA ALA A 139 8.10 15.22 19.72
C ALA A 139 9.60 15.50 19.56
N PRO A 140 10.33 15.67 20.68
CA PRO A 140 11.73 16.12 20.65
C PRO A 140 12.65 15.19 19.85
N ILE A 141 12.43 13.86 19.94
CA ILE A 141 13.20 12.87 19.20
C ILE A 141 13.06 13.07 17.69
N LEU A 142 11.88 13.45 17.22
CA LEU A 142 11.63 13.70 15.81
C LEU A 142 12.18 15.06 15.36
N TRP A 143 11.93 16.14 16.10
CA TRP A 143 12.13 17.50 15.61
C TRP A 143 13.35 18.22 16.18
N GLN A 144 13.88 17.79 17.33
CA GLN A 144 15.06 18.42 17.93
C GLN A 144 16.33 17.58 17.74
N TYR A 145 16.29 16.28 18.03
CA TYR A 145 17.47 15.42 18.15
C TYR A 145 17.63 14.38 17.03
N GLY A 146 16.59 14.05 16.31
CA GLY A 146 16.60 12.99 15.31
C GLY A 146 17.13 13.39 13.94
N ALA A 147 16.80 12.59 12.96
CA ALA A 147 17.10 12.82 11.56
C ALA A 147 16.24 13.92 10.93
N LEU A 148 15.19 14.40 11.62
CA LEU A 148 14.31 15.47 11.17
C LEU A 148 14.99 16.85 11.22
N ALA A 149 14.23 17.92 11.20
CA ALA A 149 14.68 19.28 10.95
C ALA A 149 15.69 19.87 11.95
N ARG A 150 15.94 19.20 13.07
CA ARG A 150 16.82 19.67 14.16
C ARG A 150 16.45 21.09 14.62
N LEU A 151 15.17 21.30 14.88
CA LEU A 151 14.65 22.54 15.41
C LEU A 151 15.19 22.79 16.81
N LYS A 152 15.25 24.06 17.20
CA LYS A 152 15.55 24.44 18.59
C LYS A 152 14.36 24.08 19.49
N LYS A 153 14.62 23.90 20.78
CA LYS A 153 13.58 23.71 21.79
C LYS A 153 12.62 24.91 21.75
N GLY A 154 11.30 24.61 21.76
CA GLY A 154 10.26 25.62 21.69
C GLY A 154 10.04 26.26 20.30
N GLU A 155 10.77 25.82 19.27
CA GLU A 155 10.57 26.31 17.90
C GLU A 155 9.31 25.68 17.28
N PRO A 156 8.40 26.49 16.64
CA PRO A 156 7.26 25.95 15.93
C PRO A 156 7.67 25.14 14.70
N ILE A 157 6.90 24.07 14.37
CA ILE A 157 7.15 23.23 13.20
C ILE A 157 6.59 23.81 11.89
N ASP A 158 5.96 24.96 11.93
CA ASP A 158 5.15 25.54 10.84
C ASP A 158 5.91 25.61 9.51
N ARG A 159 7.21 25.97 9.51
CA ARG A 159 8.03 26.02 8.29
C ARG A 159 8.18 24.67 7.60
N LEU A 160 7.94 23.57 8.31
CA LEU A 160 8.05 22.21 7.79
C LEU A 160 6.73 21.72 7.16
N LEU A 161 5.64 22.47 7.30
CA LEU A 161 4.32 22.08 6.82
C LEU A 161 4.07 22.45 5.35
N TYR A 162 4.94 23.23 4.74
CA TYR A 162 4.78 23.83 3.41
C TYR A 162 5.90 23.48 2.45
N ASN A 163 5.70 23.85 1.17
CA ASN A 163 6.70 23.84 0.11
C ASN A 163 7.40 22.49 -0.12
N GLY A 164 6.73 21.38 0.17
CA GLY A 164 7.22 20.02 -0.14
C GLY A 164 8.11 19.40 0.93
N TYR A 165 8.44 20.10 2.03
CA TYR A 165 9.21 19.46 3.11
C TYR A 165 8.47 18.29 3.74
N SER A 166 7.18 18.46 4.02
CA SER A 166 6.26 17.39 4.40
C SER A 166 5.13 17.24 3.37
N THR A 167 4.50 16.10 3.37
CA THR A 167 3.37 15.80 2.48
C THR A 167 2.09 15.60 3.28
N ILE A 168 0.94 15.74 2.61
CA ILE A 168 -0.36 15.34 3.14
C ILE A 168 -1.07 14.51 2.07
N SER A 169 -1.74 13.42 2.45
CA SER A 169 -2.12 12.41 1.47
C SER A 169 -3.63 12.24 1.36
N LEU A 170 -4.13 12.29 0.12
CA LEU A 170 -5.42 11.74 -0.25
C LEU A 170 -5.27 10.24 -0.48
N GLY A 171 -5.84 9.42 0.42
CA GLY A 171 -5.91 7.99 0.24
C GLY A 171 -7.17 7.56 -0.53
N TYR A 172 -7.17 6.34 -1.05
CA TYR A 172 -8.34 5.76 -1.72
C TYR A 172 -8.46 4.26 -1.49
N ALA A 173 -9.68 3.74 -1.61
CA ALA A 173 -10.02 2.34 -1.40
C ALA A 173 -11.11 1.88 -2.34
N GLY A 174 -11.09 0.58 -2.74
CA GLY A 174 -12.17 -0.06 -3.47
C GLY A 174 -12.26 0.33 -4.94
N LEU A 175 -11.13 0.52 -5.62
CA LEU A 175 -11.13 0.83 -7.05
C LEU A 175 -11.77 -0.30 -7.87
N TYR A 176 -11.47 -1.56 -7.51
CA TYR A 176 -12.08 -2.73 -8.18
C TYR A 176 -13.60 -2.71 -8.10
N GLU A 177 -14.18 -2.60 -6.91
CA GLU A 177 -15.63 -2.62 -6.72
C GLU A 177 -16.28 -1.39 -7.36
N CYS A 178 -15.63 -0.23 -7.31
CA CYS A 178 -16.08 0.99 -7.99
C CYS A 178 -16.21 0.77 -9.50
N VAL A 179 -15.16 0.30 -10.13
CA VAL A 179 -15.14 0.05 -11.59
C VAL A 179 -16.14 -1.03 -11.96
N LYS A 180 -16.17 -2.12 -11.19
CA LYS A 180 -17.10 -3.22 -11.44
C LYS A 180 -18.56 -2.79 -11.36
N TYR A 181 -18.92 -1.96 -10.39
CA TYR A 181 -20.29 -1.43 -10.28
C TYR A 181 -20.65 -0.51 -11.46
N MET A 182 -19.72 0.34 -11.88
CA MET A 182 -19.96 1.33 -12.95
C MET A 182 -19.92 0.73 -14.36
N THR A 183 -19.17 -0.37 -14.57
CA THR A 183 -18.93 -0.96 -15.90
C THR A 183 -19.45 -2.39 -16.06
N GLY A 184 -19.78 -3.07 -14.97
CA GLY A 184 -20.11 -4.48 -14.95
C GLY A 184 -18.89 -5.42 -15.03
N ARG A 185 -17.66 -4.89 -15.12
CA ARG A 185 -16.42 -5.65 -15.37
C ARG A 185 -15.38 -5.37 -14.30
N SER A 186 -14.43 -6.31 -14.11
CA SER A 186 -13.22 -6.05 -13.31
C SER A 186 -12.42 -4.90 -13.92
N HIS A 187 -11.70 -4.14 -13.09
CA HIS A 187 -10.79 -3.09 -13.57
C HIS A 187 -9.57 -3.65 -14.33
N THR A 188 -9.32 -4.97 -14.26
CA THR A 188 -8.32 -5.68 -15.06
C THR A 188 -8.79 -5.95 -16.49
N ASP A 189 -10.10 -5.89 -16.74
CA ASP A 189 -10.66 -6.04 -18.08
C ASP A 189 -10.22 -4.85 -18.97
N PRO A 190 -9.66 -5.09 -20.16
CA PRO A 190 -9.19 -4.04 -21.06
C PRO A 190 -10.23 -2.96 -21.42
N GLU A 191 -11.53 -3.32 -21.40
CA GLU A 191 -12.61 -2.35 -21.66
C GLU A 191 -12.94 -1.49 -20.42
N ALA A 192 -12.62 -1.95 -19.21
CA ALA A 192 -12.88 -1.25 -17.96
C ALA A 192 -11.64 -0.51 -17.40
N THR A 193 -10.44 -0.97 -17.74
CA THR A 193 -9.17 -0.33 -17.32
C THR A 193 -9.12 1.18 -17.59
N PRO A 194 -9.57 1.70 -18.77
CA PRO A 194 -9.56 3.14 -19.02
C PRO A 194 -10.37 3.94 -18.00
N PHE A 195 -11.51 3.43 -17.54
CA PHE A 195 -12.29 4.08 -16.50
C PHE A 195 -11.56 4.07 -15.13
N ALA A 196 -10.88 2.98 -14.79
CA ALA A 196 -10.07 2.93 -13.58
C ALA A 196 -8.95 4.00 -13.60
N LEU A 197 -8.28 4.17 -14.74
CA LEU A 197 -7.25 5.18 -14.92
C LEU A 197 -7.83 6.61 -14.85
N GLU A 198 -8.99 6.85 -15.47
CA GLU A 198 -9.69 8.14 -15.42
C GLU A 198 -10.04 8.55 -13.97
N VAL A 199 -10.48 7.58 -13.14
CA VAL A 199 -10.72 7.79 -11.69
C VAL A 199 -9.44 8.20 -10.97
N MET A 200 -8.32 7.54 -11.23
CA MET A 200 -7.03 7.86 -10.63
C MET A 200 -6.52 9.24 -11.06
N GLU A 201 -6.60 9.54 -12.34
CA GLU A 201 -6.21 10.85 -12.89
C GLU A 201 -7.06 11.99 -12.34
N HIS A 202 -8.36 11.76 -12.14
CA HIS A 202 -9.25 12.74 -11.54
C HIS A 202 -8.81 13.12 -10.12
N MET A 203 -8.46 12.13 -9.28
CA MET A 203 -7.90 12.38 -7.94
C MET A 203 -6.55 13.10 -8.00
N ASN A 204 -5.69 12.77 -8.95
CA ASN A 204 -4.41 13.46 -9.13
C ASN A 204 -4.60 14.93 -9.56
N ARG A 205 -5.56 15.22 -10.46
CA ARG A 205 -5.91 16.60 -10.82
C ARG A 205 -6.39 17.39 -9.60
N ALA A 206 -7.26 16.80 -8.78
CA ALA A 206 -7.72 17.43 -7.55
C ALA A 206 -6.56 17.76 -6.58
N THR A 207 -5.68 16.81 -6.30
CA THR A 207 -4.51 17.03 -5.42
C THR A 207 -3.55 18.08 -5.99
N ALA A 208 -3.37 18.14 -7.31
CA ALA A 208 -2.55 19.17 -7.96
C ALA A 208 -3.15 20.58 -7.79
N VAL A 209 -4.46 20.74 -7.92
CA VAL A 209 -5.16 22.01 -7.67
C VAL A 209 -5.00 22.44 -6.21
N TRP A 210 -5.19 21.54 -5.26
CA TRP A 210 -5.03 21.82 -3.84
C TRP A 210 -3.59 22.22 -3.50
N LYS A 211 -2.60 21.51 -4.06
CA LYS A 211 -1.19 21.82 -3.90
C LYS A 211 -0.84 23.23 -4.39
N ALA A 212 -1.32 23.59 -5.57
CA ALA A 212 -1.09 24.93 -6.13
C ALA A 212 -1.73 26.04 -5.30
N LYS A 213 -2.94 25.80 -4.77
CA LYS A 213 -3.70 26.75 -3.97
C LYS A 213 -3.10 26.99 -2.58
N GLU A 214 -2.72 25.89 -1.89
CA GLU A 214 -2.36 25.93 -0.46
C GLU A 214 -0.86 25.96 -0.21
N HIS A 215 -0.03 25.74 -1.24
CA HIS A 215 1.43 25.53 -1.11
C HIS A 215 1.81 24.39 -0.17
N ILE A 216 0.91 23.41 -0.01
CA ILE A 216 1.09 22.18 0.76
C ILE A 216 1.25 21.03 -0.23
N ASP A 217 2.10 20.08 0.06
CA ASP A 217 2.37 18.96 -0.85
C ASP A 217 1.31 17.85 -0.71
N PHE A 218 0.14 18.08 -1.33
CA PHE A 218 -0.88 17.04 -1.47
C PHE A 218 -0.44 15.97 -2.46
N SER A 219 -0.66 14.71 -2.11
CA SER A 219 -0.34 13.59 -2.99
C SER A 219 -1.35 12.46 -2.88
N LEU A 220 -1.58 11.74 -3.98
CA LEU A 220 -2.44 10.57 -3.99
C LEU A 220 -1.68 9.37 -3.41
N TYR A 221 -2.34 8.61 -2.54
CA TYR A 221 -1.74 7.54 -1.76
C TYR A 221 -2.58 6.27 -1.80
N GLY A 222 -1.98 5.16 -2.22
CA GLY A 222 -2.57 3.83 -2.08
C GLY A 222 -2.61 3.41 -0.61
N THR A 223 -3.65 3.84 0.11
CA THR A 223 -3.75 3.73 1.58
C THR A 223 -3.62 2.28 2.05
N PRO A 224 -2.80 1.98 3.07
CA PRO A 224 -2.84 0.70 3.76
C PRO A 224 -4.08 0.63 4.63
N LEU A 225 -5.05 -0.16 4.19
CA LEU A 225 -6.39 -0.22 4.80
C LEU A 225 -6.52 -1.42 5.75
N GLU A 226 -5.76 -1.50 6.81
CA GLU A 226 -5.70 -2.69 7.67
C GLU A 226 -7.07 -3.13 8.19
N SER A 227 -7.74 -2.33 9.00
CA SER A 227 -9.10 -2.61 9.47
C SER A 227 -10.18 -1.81 8.73
N THR A 228 -9.78 -0.82 7.95
CA THR A 228 -10.70 0.10 7.24
C THR A 228 -11.45 -0.60 6.12
N THR A 229 -10.87 -1.60 5.45
CA THR A 229 -11.56 -2.42 4.43
C THR A 229 -12.80 -3.11 5.01
N TYR A 230 -12.68 -3.67 6.22
CA TYR A 230 -13.80 -4.28 6.94
C TYR A 230 -14.83 -3.24 7.41
N LYS A 231 -14.37 -2.12 7.96
CA LYS A 231 -15.25 -1.03 8.39
C LYS A 231 -16.05 -0.47 7.21
N PHE A 232 -15.39 -0.22 6.08
CA PHE A 232 -16.05 0.29 4.87
C PHE A 232 -17.05 -0.71 4.33
N ALA A 233 -16.72 -2.00 4.25
CA ALA A 233 -17.65 -3.04 3.82
C ALA A 233 -18.92 -3.04 4.67
N LYS A 234 -18.81 -3.00 6.00
CA LYS A 234 -19.96 -2.93 6.91
C LYS A 234 -20.80 -1.65 6.72
N CYS A 235 -20.15 -0.52 6.54
CA CYS A 235 -20.87 0.74 6.29
C CYS A 235 -21.63 0.71 4.97
N LEU A 236 -21.02 0.16 3.92
CA LEU A 236 -21.64 -0.01 2.60
C LEU A 236 -22.85 -0.95 2.67
N GLN A 237 -22.72 -2.11 3.32
CA GLN A 237 -23.83 -3.05 3.52
C GLN A 237 -24.99 -2.43 4.31
N LYS A 238 -24.69 -1.65 5.35
CA LYS A 238 -25.71 -0.94 6.12
C LYS A 238 -26.46 0.11 5.29
N ARG A 239 -25.76 0.80 4.38
CA ARG A 239 -26.30 1.91 3.60
C ARG A 239 -27.01 1.47 2.32
N PHE A 240 -26.44 0.50 1.62
CA PHE A 240 -26.86 0.09 0.29
C PHE A 240 -27.37 -1.35 0.19
N GLY A 241 -27.28 -2.11 1.29
CA GLY A 241 -27.58 -3.54 1.30
C GLY A 241 -26.45 -4.41 0.74
N VAL A 242 -26.74 -5.70 0.57
CA VAL A 242 -25.81 -6.66 -0.01
C VAL A 242 -26.02 -6.72 -1.51
N ILE A 243 -24.99 -6.32 -2.26
CA ILE A 243 -24.97 -6.34 -3.73
C ILE A 243 -23.94 -7.38 -4.17
N PRO A 244 -24.36 -8.45 -4.90
CA PRO A 244 -23.45 -9.51 -5.32
C PRO A 244 -22.24 -9.00 -6.09
N GLY A 245 -21.03 -9.43 -5.66
CA GLY A 245 -19.75 -9.07 -6.25
C GLY A 245 -19.28 -7.63 -5.96
N ILE A 246 -20.01 -6.85 -5.15
CA ILE A 246 -19.67 -5.47 -4.77
C ILE A 246 -19.61 -5.32 -3.25
N THR A 247 -20.71 -5.63 -2.53
CA THR A 247 -20.77 -5.48 -1.07
C THR A 247 -21.08 -6.79 -0.34
N ASP A 248 -21.02 -7.91 -1.00
CA ASP A 248 -21.30 -9.25 -0.47
C ASP A 248 -20.18 -9.84 0.39
N LYS A 249 -18.99 -9.26 0.33
CA LYS A 249 -17.86 -9.63 1.18
C LYS A 249 -17.77 -8.78 2.45
N SER A 250 -17.13 -9.31 3.49
CA SER A 250 -16.85 -8.54 4.73
C SER A 250 -15.64 -7.60 4.60
N TYR A 251 -15.15 -7.37 3.40
CA TYR A 251 -14.06 -6.46 3.06
C TYR A 251 -14.30 -5.84 1.70
N ILE A 252 -13.61 -4.75 1.40
CA ILE A 252 -13.46 -4.19 0.05
C ILE A 252 -11.98 -4.28 -0.36
N THR A 253 -11.73 -4.18 -1.66
CA THR A 253 -10.36 -4.23 -2.20
C THR A 253 -9.52 -3.06 -1.70
N ASN A 254 -8.30 -3.35 -1.31
CA ASN A 254 -7.33 -2.36 -0.90
C ASN A 254 -6.88 -1.54 -2.12
N SER A 255 -7.02 -0.20 -2.01
CA SER A 255 -6.58 0.76 -3.04
C SER A 255 -6.88 0.31 -4.48
N TYR A 256 -5.86 0.08 -5.30
CA TYR A 256 -5.93 -0.30 -6.73
C TYR A 256 -5.72 -1.80 -7.00
N HIS A 257 -5.45 -2.59 -5.98
CA HIS A 257 -5.03 -3.99 -6.18
C HIS A 257 -6.03 -4.79 -7.00
N VAL A 258 -5.52 -5.75 -7.76
CA VAL A 258 -6.33 -6.80 -8.33
C VAL A 258 -7.10 -7.50 -7.23
N HIS A 259 -8.39 -7.78 -7.44
CA HIS A 259 -9.21 -8.43 -6.43
C HIS A 259 -8.61 -9.79 -6.03
N VAL A 260 -8.59 -10.10 -4.74
CA VAL A 260 -7.86 -11.25 -4.20
C VAL A 260 -8.32 -12.61 -4.70
N THR A 261 -9.54 -12.69 -5.26
CA THR A 261 -10.11 -13.89 -5.85
C THR A 261 -9.89 -14.01 -7.35
N GLU A 262 -9.26 -13.01 -7.98
CA GLU A 262 -9.06 -13.00 -9.44
C GLU A 262 -7.88 -13.89 -9.80
N ASP A 263 -8.12 -14.85 -10.70
CA ASP A 263 -7.08 -15.74 -11.20
C ASP A 263 -6.20 -15.01 -12.22
N ILE A 264 -5.04 -14.59 -11.75
CA ILE A 264 -4.05 -13.84 -12.53
C ILE A 264 -2.63 -14.27 -12.09
N ASN A 265 -1.73 -14.46 -13.05
CA ASN A 265 -0.35 -14.78 -12.67
C ASN A 265 0.42 -13.56 -12.15
N ALA A 266 1.52 -13.81 -11.45
CA ALA A 266 2.32 -12.78 -10.80
C ALA A 266 2.81 -11.69 -11.76
N PHE A 267 3.22 -12.05 -12.96
CA PHE A 267 3.80 -11.11 -13.92
C PHE A 267 2.74 -10.18 -14.51
N ASP A 268 1.60 -10.72 -14.89
CA ASP A 268 0.47 -9.94 -15.41
C ASP A 268 -0.12 -9.04 -14.33
N LYS A 269 -0.24 -9.54 -13.09
CA LYS A 269 -0.67 -8.75 -11.94
C LYS A 269 0.26 -7.56 -11.69
N LEU A 270 1.57 -7.79 -11.60
CA LEU A 270 2.54 -6.73 -11.35
C LEU A 270 2.58 -5.71 -12.49
N LYS A 271 2.50 -6.17 -13.74
CA LYS A 271 2.43 -5.31 -14.91
C LYS A 271 1.17 -4.44 -14.92
N PHE A 272 0.02 -5.03 -14.60
CA PHE A 272 -1.24 -4.31 -14.48
C PHE A 272 -1.18 -3.26 -13.37
N GLU A 273 -0.72 -3.63 -12.18
CA GLU A 273 -0.67 -2.75 -11.01
C GLU A 273 0.39 -1.64 -11.12
N ALA A 274 1.43 -1.82 -11.93
CA ALA A 274 2.49 -0.83 -12.12
C ALA A 274 1.98 0.55 -12.56
N GLN A 275 0.98 0.60 -13.45
CA GLN A 275 0.38 1.84 -13.92
C GLN A 275 -0.31 2.63 -12.79
N PHE A 276 -0.89 1.94 -11.82
CA PHE A 276 -1.55 2.56 -10.65
C PHE A 276 -0.54 3.02 -9.60
N GLN A 277 0.60 2.33 -9.48
CA GLN A 277 1.70 2.82 -8.64
C GLN A 277 2.27 4.14 -9.16
N ALA A 278 2.45 4.26 -10.49
CA ALA A 278 2.87 5.50 -11.12
C ALA A 278 1.89 6.66 -10.85
N LEU A 279 0.59 6.37 -10.77
CA LEU A 279 -0.47 7.33 -10.45
C LEU A 279 -0.69 7.54 -8.94
N SER A 280 0.11 6.92 -8.09
CA SER A 280 0.04 7.07 -6.62
C SER A 280 1.35 7.62 -6.06
N PRO A 281 1.69 8.90 -6.36
CA PRO A 281 2.99 9.48 -5.98
C PRO A 281 3.24 9.54 -4.47
N GLY A 282 2.18 9.56 -3.66
CA GLY A 282 2.26 9.52 -2.19
C GLY A 282 2.61 8.15 -1.62
N GLY A 283 2.66 7.13 -2.47
CA GLY A 283 3.07 5.79 -2.11
C GLY A 283 2.06 4.71 -2.47
N ALA A 284 2.60 3.56 -2.79
CA ALA A 284 1.88 2.34 -3.13
C ALA A 284 2.80 1.14 -2.98
N ILE A 285 2.24 -0.05 -2.87
CA ILE A 285 2.96 -1.32 -2.89
C ILE A 285 2.08 -2.38 -3.55
N SER A 286 2.68 -3.28 -4.28
CA SER A 286 2.02 -4.47 -4.80
C SER A 286 2.54 -5.73 -4.12
N TYR A 287 1.74 -6.77 -4.08
CA TYR A 287 2.16 -8.04 -3.51
C TYR A 287 1.76 -9.22 -4.40
N VAL A 288 2.54 -10.28 -4.30
CA VAL A 288 2.33 -11.53 -5.00
C VAL A 288 2.12 -12.64 -3.98
N GLU A 289 0.96 -13.29 -4.00
CA GLU A 289 0.72 -14.49 -3.19
C GLU A 289 1.45 -15.66 -3.82
N VAL A 290 2.34 -16.29 -3.07
CA VAL A 290 3.14 -17.42 -3.55
C VAL A 290 3.01 -18.62 -2.64
N PRO A 291 3.14 -19.85 -3.18
CA PRO A 291 3.20 -21.06 -2.37
C PRO A 291 4.52 -21.13 -1.56
N ASP A 292 4.80 -22.25 -0.94
CA ASP A 292 6.12 -22.49 -0.37
C ASP A 292 7.21 -22.43 -1.46
N MET A 293 8.11 -21.46 -1.31
CA MET A 293 9.17 -21.16 -2.28
C MET A 293 10.55 -21.63 -1.83
N GLN A 294 10.67 -22.34 -0.69
CA GLN A 294 11.97 -22.69 -0.10
C GLN A 294 12.88 -23.46 -1.07
N ASN A 295 12.29 -24.30 -1.92
CA ASN A 295 12.99 -25.10 -2.92
C ASN A 295 12.89 -24.53 -4.35
N LYS A 296 12.37 -23.30 -4.53
CA LYS A 296 12.12 -22.67 -5.83
C LYS A 296 12.78 -21.30 -5.95
N LEU A 297 14.04 -21.21 -5.52
CA LEU A 297 14.79 -19.97 -5.46
C LEU A 297 14.85 -19.22 -6.80
N GLU A 298 14.99 -19.95 -7.91
CA GLU A 298 15.08 -19.34 -9.25
C GLU A 298 13.77 -18.66 -9.66
N ALA A 299 12.62 -19.18 -9.25
CA ALA A 299 11.34 -18.52 -9.48
C ALA A 299 11.23 -17.19 -8.69
N VAL A 300 11.71 -17.16 -7.44
CA VAL A 300 11.80 -15.91 -6.67
C VAL A 300 12.69 -14.89 -7.36
N LEU A 301 13.86 -15.31 -7.84
CA LEU A 301 14.80 -14.44 -8.57
C LEU A 301 14.21 -13.90 -9.86
N GLN A 302 13.40 -14.69 -10.58
CA GLN A 302 12.69 -14.23 -11.78
C GLN A 302 11.65 -13.15 -11.44
N VAL A 303 10.89 -13.33 -10.36
CA VAL A 303 9.95 -12.28 -9.89
C VAL A 303 10.70 -11.02 -9.49
N MET A 304 11.82 -11.14 -8.77
CA MET A 304 12.63 -9.97 -8.39
C MET A 304 13.15 -9.22 -9.61
N LYS A 305 13.65 -9.93 -10.62
CA LYS A 305 14.06 -9.32 -11.89
C LYS A 305 12.90 -8.60 -12.58
N PHE A 306 11.72 -9.21 -12.59
CA PHE A 306 10.53 -8.59 -13.16
C PHE A 306 10.12 -7.33 -12.40
N ILE A 307 10.20 -7.33 -11.06
CA ILE A 307 9.97 -6.14 -10.23
C ILE A 307 10.93 -5.03 -10.64
N TYR A 308 12.24 -5.32 -10.77
CA TYR A 308 13.23 -4.33 -11.19
C TYR A 308 12.90 -3.69 -12.55
N GLU A 309 12.35 -4.46 -13.48
CA GLU A 309 12.09 -4.00 -14.84
C GLU A 309 10.75 -3.29 -15.02
N ASN A 310 9.77 -3.49 -14.13
CA ASN A 310 8.38 -3.13 -14.41
C ASN A 310 7.65 -2.33 -13.33
N ILE A 311 7.99 -2.43 -12.04
CA ILE A 311 7.20 -1.86 -10.96
C ILE A 311 8.06 -1.22 -9.89
N ILE A 312 7.58 -0.14 -9.26
CA ILE A 312 8.36 0.64 -8.28
C ILE A 312 8.63 -0.18 -7.02
N TYR A 313 7.58 -0.82 -6.45
CA TYR A 313 7.66 -1.42 -5.13
C TYR A 313 6.74 -2.64 -5.04
N ALA A 314 7.32 -3.77 -4.71
CA ALA A 314 6.56 -5.01 -4.54
C ALA A 314 7.14 -5.93 -3.48
N GLU A 315 6.31 -6.85 -3.00
CA GLU A 315 6.65 -7.88 -2.01
C GLU A 315 6.09 -9.24 -2.41
N LEU A 316 6.71 -10.31 -1.90
CA LEU A 316 6.21 -11.66 -2.04
C LEU A 316 5.61 -12.11 -0.70
N ASN A 317 4.42 -12.68 -0.77
CA ASN A 317 3.68 -13.14 0.40
C ASN A 317 3.80 -14.67 0.50
N THR A 318 4.88 -15.13 1.10
CA THR A 318 5.12 -16.55 1.37
C THR A 318 4.39 -17.00 2.63
N LYS A 319 4.15 -18.29 2.76
CA LYS A 319 3.54 -18.89 3.97
C LYS A 319 4.65 -19.35 4.92
N SER A 320 4.67 -18.80 6.11
CA SER A 320 5.72 -19.08 7.11
C SER A 320 5.13 -19.05 8.52
N ASP A 321 4.25 -20.02 8.78
CA ASP A 321 3.59 -20.15 10.08
C ASP A 321 4.21 -21.31 10.88
N TYR A 322 3.98 -21.29 12.20
CA TYR A 322 4.47 -22.29 13.09
C TYR A 322 3.43 -22.63 14.18
N CYS A 323 3.19 -23.92 14.40
CA CYS A 323 2.39 -24.42 15.51
C CYS A 323 3.26 -24.87 16.66
N GLN A 324 3.16 -24.22 17.81
CA GLN A 324 3.95 -24.55 19.00
C GLN A 324 3.54 -25.87 19.66
N VAL A 325 2.34 -26.39 19.36
CA VAL A 325 1.82 -27.63 19.93
C VAL A 325 2.46 -28.87 19.30
N CYS A 326 2.59 -28.88 17.98
CA CYS A 326 3.08 -30.07 17.25
C CYS A 326 4.38 -29.85 16.46
N GLY A 327 4.90 -28.61 16.42
CA GLY A 327 6.10 -28.26 15.67
C GLY A 327 5.87 -28.09 14.17
N TRP A 328 4.61 -28.02 13.70
CA TRP A 328 4.30 -27.77 12.29
C TRP A 328 4.95 -26.46 11.83
N ASP A 329 5.76 -26.50 10.78
CA ASP A 329 6.34 -25.35 10.09
C ASP A 329 5.78 -25.34 8.65
N GLY A 330 4.91 -24.38 8.35
CA GLY A 330 4.18 -24.31 7.09
C GLY A 330 2.93 -23.45 7.23
N GLU A 331 1.96 -23.58 6.32
CA GLU A 331 0.75 -22.79 6.35
C GLU A 331 -0.25 -23.27 7.42
N ILE A 332 -0.62 -22.39 8.36
CA ILE A 332 -1.77 -22.55 9.24
C ILE A 332 -3.01 -22.13 8.47
N GLN A 333 -4.03 -22.98 8.47
CA GLN A 333 -5.23 -22.82 7.64
C GLN A 333 -6.30 -22.00 8.36
N ILE A 334 -7.19 -21.38 7.57
CA ILE A 334 -8.39 -20.73 8.05
C ILE A 334 -9.57 -21.69 7.83
N ALA A 335 -10.19 -22.12 8.92
CA ALA A 335 -11.39 -22.94 8.94
C ALA A 335 -12.63 -22.12 9.35
N GLU A 336 -13.81 -22.67 9.10
CA GLU A 336 -15.06 -22.06 9.55
C GLU A 336 -15.71 -22.96 10.60
N GLU A 337 -15.95 -22.42 11.80
CA GLU A 337 -16.64 -23.11 12.89
C GLU A 337 -17.70 -22.17 13.49
N ASN A 338 -18.94 -22.65 13.60
CA ASN A 338 -20.08 -21.89 14.14
C ASN A 338 -20.28 -20.51 13.50
N GLY A 339 -20.08 -20.40 12.19
CA GLY A 339 -20.23 -19.15 11.43
C GLY A 339 -19.11 -18.13 11.67
N LYS A 340 -17.98 -18.54 12.27
CA LYS A 340 -16.78 -17.71 12.48
C LYS A 340 -15.58 -18.34 11.80
N LEU A 341 -14.73 -17.50 11.26
CA LEU A 341 -13.42 -17.91 10.73
C LEU A 341 -12.43 -18.03 11.88
N ILE A 342 -11.77 -19.20 11.96
CA ILE A 342 -10.77 -19.53 12.96
C ILE A 342 -9.48 -20.01 12.30
N TRP A 343 -8.37 -19.86 12.98
CA TRP A 343 -7.08 -20.40 12.56
C TRP A 343 -6.90 -21.81 13.13
N LYS A 344 -6.48 -22.76 12.29
CA LYS A 344 -6.38 -24.18 12.66
C LYS A 344 -5.13 -24.82 12.09
N CYS A 345 -4.36 -25.46 12.93
CA CYS A 345 -3.19 -26.21 12.49
C CYS A 345 -3.62 -27.44 11.66
N PRO A 346 -3.12 -27.61 10.43
CA PRO A 346 -3.52 -28.74 9.59
C PRO A 346 -3.02 -30.11 10.12
N GLN A 347 -1.95 -30.11 10.93
CA GLN A 347 -1.37 -31.35 11.44
C GLN A 347 -2.04 -31.84 12.73
N CYS A 348 -2.23 -30.98 13.72
CA CYS A 348 -2.75 -31.40 15.04
C CYS A 348 -4.13 -30.86 15.37
N GLY A 349 -4.72 -30.02 14.51
CA GLY A 349 -6.03 -29.43 14.74
C GLY A 349 -6.05 -28.33 15.81
N ASN A 350 -4.90 -27.88 16.34
CA ASN A 350 -4.83 -26.81 17.33
C ASN A 350 -5.51 -25.55 16.81
N THR A 351 -6.36 -24.92 17.64
CA THR A 351 -7.04 -23.67 17.37
C THR A 351 -6.72 -22.57 18.38
N ASP A 352 -5.85 -22.89 19.36
CA ASP A 352 -5.36 -21.94 20.36
C ASP A 352 -4.38 -20.96 19.71
N GLN A 353 -4.82 -19.71 19.54
CA GLN A 353 -4.05 -18.67 18.86
C GLN A 353 -2.78 -18.29 19.63
N ASP A 354 -2.75 -18.45 20.96
CA ASP A 354 -1.58 -18.15 21.78
C ASP A 354 -0.45 -19.17 21.56
N LYS A 355 -0.77 -20.32 20.96
CA LYS A 355 0.15 -21.40 20.61
C LYS A 355 0.42 -21.51 19.10
N MET A 356 0.14 -20.44 18.37
CA MET A 356 0.41 -20.34 16.93
C MET A 356 1.19 -19.06 16.63
N ASN A 357 2.15 -19.17 15.73
CA ASN A 357 2.80 -18.02 15.10
C ASN A 357 2.33 -17.94 13.64
N VAL A 358 1.40 -17.06 13.37
CA VAL A 358 0.89 -16.84 12.02
C VAL A 358 1.36 -15.48 11.51
N ALA A 359 2.04 -15.48 10.36
CA ALA A 359 2.51 -14.27 9.72
C ALA A 359 1.87 -14.09 8.35
N ARG A 360 1.26 -12.92 8.13
CA ARG A 360 0.66 -12.55 6.84
C ARG A 360 0.98 -11.11 6.51
N ARG A 361 1.17 -10.86 5.24
CA ARG A 361 1.17 -9.50 4.72
C ARG A 361 -0.23 -8.94 4.71
N THR A 362 -0.39 -7.79 5.35
CA THR A 362 -1.63 -7.02 5.32
C THR A 362 -1.28 -5.59 4.96
N CYS A 363 -1.37 -5.28 3.68
CA CYS A 363 -1.15 -3.90 3.19
C CYS A 363 0.28 -3.35 3.39
N GLY A 364 1.31 -4.20 3.28
CA GLY A 364 2.72 -3.82 3.42
C GLY A 364 3.30 -4.00 4.83
N TYR A 365 2.46 -4.26 5.83
CA TYR A 365 2.92 -4.76 7.13
C TYR A 365 2.90 -6.28 7.19
N ILE A 366 3.81 -6.85 7.96
CA ILE A 366 3.72 -8.23 8.38
C ILE A 366 2.94 -8.24 9.69
N GLY A 367 1.69 -8.70 9.64
CA GLY A 367 0.91 -8.98 10.83
C GLY A 367 1.36 -10.31 11.44
N THR A 368 1.62 -10.31 12.73
CA THR A 368 1.97 -11.51 13.51
C THR A 368 0.91 -11.83 14.55
N GLN A 369 -0.21 -11.11 14.52
CA GLN A 369 -1.37 -11.29 15.39
C GLN A 369 -2.60 -11.58 14.53
N PHE A 370 -3.65 -12.05 15.18
CA PHE A 370 -4.89 -12.40 14.51
C PHE A 370 -5.74 -11.16 14.20
N TRP A 371 -6.47 -11.21 13.11
CA TRP A 371 -7.16 -10.09 12.50
C TRP A 371 -8.68 -10.18 12.72
N ASN A 372 -9.40 -9.08 12.43
CA ASN A 372 -10.86 -9.10 12.39
C ASN A 372 -11.39 -10.06 11.31
N GLN A 373 -12.66 -10.45 11.42
CA GLN A 373 -13.28 -11.44 10.52
C GLN A 373 -13.23 -11.04 9.04
N GLY A 374 -13.34 -9.76 8.72
CA GLY A 374 -13.24 -9.29 7.33
C GLY A 374 -11.83 -9.45 6.76
N ARG A 375 -10.79 -9.13 7.53
CA ARG A 375 -9.42 -9.35 7.10
C ARG A 375 -9.08 -10.84 7.03
N THR A 376 -9.58 -11.64 7.96
CA THR A 376 -9.42 -13.10 7.93
C THR A 376 -10.10 -13.70 6.70
N GLN A 377 -11.28 -13.20 6.32
CA GLN A 377 -11.95 -13.61 5.09
C GLN A 377 -11.13 -13.23 3.85
N GLU A 378 -10.63 -12.01 3.78
CA GLU A 378 -9.80 -11.55 2.67
C GLU A 378 -8.54 -12.42 2.51
N ILE A 379 -7.86 -12.76 3.60
CA ILE A 379 -6.68 -13.65 3.58
C ILE A 379 -7.06 -15.06 3.09
N ARG A 380 -8.19 -15.59 3.54
CA ARG A 380 -8.70 -16.90 3.09
C ARG A 380 -9.03 -16.92 1.61
N ASP A 381 -9.59 -15.83 1.11
CA ASP A 381 -10.07 -15.71 -0.26
C ASP A 381 -8.94 -15.47 -1.28
N ARG A 382 -7.69 -15.24 -0.84
CA ARG A 382 -6.54 -14.98 -1.70
C ARG A 382 -6.19 -16.18 -2.56
N VAL A 383 -6.08 -15.98 -3.87
CA VAL A 383 -5.53 -16.96 -4.81
C VAL A 383 -4.02 -16.84 -4.91
N LEU A 384 -3.36 -17.93 -5.29
CA LEU A 384 -1.92 -17.94 -5.56
C LEU A 384 -1.66 -17.38 -6.96
N HIS A 385 -0.52 -16.70 -7.12
CA HIS A 385 -0.12 -16.08 -8.39
C HIS A 385 1.06 -16.81 -9.08
N LEU A 386 1.66 -17.82 -8.41
CA LEU A 386 2.72 -18.68 -8.94
C LEU A 386 2.39 -20.16 -8.75
#